data_7c5dfb68a463d99b7d0af56bfe34cc13
#
_entry.id   7c5dfb68a463d99b7d0af56bfe34cc13
#
_cell.length_a   1.000
_cell.length_b   1.000
_cell.length_c   1.000
_cell.angle_alpha   90.00
_cell.angle_beta   90.00
_cell.angle_gamma   90.00
#
_symmetry.space_group_name_H-M   'P 1'
#
loop_
_entity.id
_entity.type
_entity.pdbx_description
1 polymer ?
#
loop_
_entity_poly.entity_id
_entity_poly.type
_entity_poly.pdbx_seq_one_letter_code
_entity_poly.pdbx_strand_id
1 'polypeptide(L)'
;MEYMTREELVRLFRVTREHNPLHHVAMLVGLLHGLRVSETLAIRGRDICDGKLSVKRLKKSRATLHALRTDCDLLFDESPLLELAKSNPDTELFPWSRQYMDVVIKRYSALAGIHPAKRHYHVLKHSICVLLWQETHDLNAIQDHVGHRSSSSTLVYLRADAAEKAQSTIAGMSFNAG
;
A
#
# COMPACT_ATOMS: atom_id res chain seq x y z
N MET A 1 -11.53 9.38 -5.50
CA MET A 1 -10.83 8.43 -4.59
C MET A 1 -9.42 8.95 -4.37
N GLU A 2 -9.00 9.06 -3.10
CA GLU A 2 -7.69 9.60 -2.77
C GLU A 2 -6.62 8.50 -2.82
N TYR A 3 -5.46 8.83 -3.40
CA TYR A 3 -4.26 8.01 -3.39
C TYR A 3 -3.01 8.91 -3.28
N MET A 4 -1.89 8.34 -2.90
CA MET A 4 -0.59 9.03 -2.83
C MET A 4 0.22 8.76 -4.10
N THR A 5 0.88 9.78 -4.63
CA THR A 5 1.85 9.64 -5.73
C THR A 5 3.12 8.94 -5.24
N ARG A 6 4.00 8.56 -6.17
CA ARG A 6 5.32 7.96 -5.83
C ARG A 6 6.13 8.89 -4.92
N GLU A 7 6.16 10.17 -5.24
CA GLU A 7 6.90 11.19 -4.48
C GLU A 7 6.32 11.36 -3.07
N GLU A 8 4.97 11.35 -2.94
CA GLU A 8 4.31 11.40 -1.64
C GLU A 8 4.63 10.16 -0.79
N LEU A 9 4.63 8.97 -1.39
CA LEU A 9 5.00 7.73 -0.72
C LEU A 9 6.47 7.76 -0.28
N VAL A 10 7.39 8.19 -1.13
CA VAL A 10 8.81 8.32 -0.77
C VAL A 10 8.98 9.26 0.43
N ARG A 11 8.31 10.42 0.44
CA ARG A 11 8.36 11.34 1.60
C ARG A 11 7.80 10.71 2.86
N LEU A 12 6.64 10.03 2.76
CA LEU A 12 6.01 9.34 3.90
C LEU A 12 6.95 8.28 4.48
N PHE A 13 7.50 7.42 3.63
CA PHE A 13 8.34 6.31 4.10
C PHE A 13 9.70 6.75 4.62
N ARG A 14 10.27 7.86 4.17
CA ARG A 14 11.42 8.50 4.82
C ARG A 14 11.10 8.90 6.25
N VAL A 15 10.00 9.62 6.44
CA VAL A 15 9.55 10.05 7.77
C VAL A 15 9.28 8.86 8.68
N THR A 16 8.57 7.84 8.22
CA THR A 16 8.25 6.67 9.05
C THR A 16 9.52 5.94 9.49
N ARG A 17 10.47 5.76 8.59
CA ARG A 17 11.73 5.05 8.85
C ARG A 17 12.59 5.78 9.88
N GLU A 18 12.68 7.11 9.78
CA GLU A 18 13.44 7.94 10.72
C GLU A 18 12.83 7.94 12.13
N HIS A 19 11.50 7.88 12.24
CA HIS A 19 10.81 7.99 13.52
C HIS A 19 10.62 6.67 14.24
N ASN A 20 10.22 5.61 13.53
CA ASN A 20 9.97 4.30 14.12
C ASN A 20 10.05 3.18 13.06
N PRO A 21 11.10 2.35 13.11
CA PRO A 21 11.29 1.26 12.15
C PRO A 21 10.13 0.25 12.11
N LEU A 22 9.49 -0.04 13.24
CA LEU A 22 8.39 -1.01 13.28
C LEU A 22 7.10 -0.42 12.66
N HIS A 23 6.81 0.87 12.87
CA HIS A 23 5.73 1.55 12.15
C HIS A 23 5.99 1.58 10.65
N HIS A 24 7.26 1.81 10.26
CA HIS A 24 7.68 1.79 8.87
C HIS A 24 7.38 0.44 8.22
N VAL A 25 7.81 -0.67 8.84
CA VAL A 25 7.57 -2.02 8.33
C VAL A 25 6.08 -2.32 8.23
N ALA A 26 5.27 -1.98 9.24
CA ALA A 26 3.82 -2.22 9.22
C ALA A 26 3.12 -1.45 8.08
N MET A 27 3.50 -0.19 7.87
CA MET A 27 2.93 0.63 6.80
C MET A 27 3.42 0.18 5.42
N LEU A 28 4.68 -0.25 5.31
CA LEU A 28 5.27 -0.78 4.08
C LEU A 28 4.56 -2.05 3.62
N VAL A 29 4.36 -3.00 4.51
CA VAL A 29 3.60 -4.24 4.24
C VAL A 29 2.16 -3.90 3.84
N GLY A 30 1.54 -2.93 4.53
CA GLY A 30 0.21 -2.43 4.17
C GLY A 30 0.14 -1.86 2.75
N LEU A 31 1.15 -1.11 2.34
CA LEU A 31 1.28 -0.56 0.99
C LEU A 31 1.53 -1.66 -0.04
N LEU A 32 2.67 -2.35 0.07
CA LEU A 32 3.17 -3.25 -0.97
C LEU A 32 2.22 -4.42 -1.26
N HIS A 33 1.51 -4.91 -0.24
CA HIS A 33 0.57 -6.02 -0.40
C HIS A 33 -0.89 -5.58 -0.47
N GLY A 34 -1.17 -4.29 -0.52
CA GLY A 34 -2.52 -3.73 -0.63
C GLY A 34 -3.45 -4.18 0.51
N LEU A 35 -2.94 -4.16 1.75
CA LEU A 35 -3.67 -4.63 2.92
C LEU A 35 -4.56 -3.57 3.54
N ARG A 36 -5.68 -4.01 4.11
CA ARG A 36 -6.43 -3.19 5.07
C ARG A 36 -5.67 -3.16 6.40
N VAL A 37 -5.86 -2.11 7.20
CA VAL A 37 -5.22 -2.01 8.52
C VAL A 37 -5.43 -3.26 9.38
N SER A 38 -6.63 -3.82 9.39
CA SER A 38 -6.93 -5.04 10.16
C SER A 38 -6.26 -6.29 9.60
N GLU A 39 -5.99 -6.34 8.29
CA GLU A 39 -5.25 -7.42 7.64
C GLU A 39 -3.76 -7.32 8.01
N THR A 40 -3.20 -6.11 8.00
CA THR A 40 -1.81 -5.86 8.42
C THR A 40 -1.59 -6.24 9.89
N LEU A 41 -2.47 -5.80 10.79
CA LEU A 41 -2.33 -6.06 12.21
C LEU A 41 -2.55 -7.53 12.61
N ALA A 42 -3.22 -8.31 11.79
CA ALA A 42 -3.44 -9.73 12.01
C ALA A 42 -2.31 -10.64 11.51
N ILE A 43 -1.27 -10.09 10.90
CA ILE A 43 -0.12 -10.86 10.40
C ILE A 43 0.65 -11.45 11.57
N ARG A 44 0.90 -12.75 11.50
CA ARG A 44 1.76 -13.50 12.45
C ARG A 44 3.03 -13.97 11.76
N GLY A 45 4.08 -14.24 12.51
CA GLY A 45 5.33 -14.71 11.92
C GLY A 45 5.15 -15.94 11.03
N ARG A 46 4.32 -16.91 11.44
CA ARG A 46 4.00 -18.11 10.66
C ARG A 46 3.27 -17.88 9.33
N ASP A 47 2.73 -16.68 9.10
CA ASP A 47 2.13 -16.33 7.81
C ASP A 47 3.21 -15.96 6.77
N ILE A 48 4.48 -15.89 7.20
CA ILE A 48 5.64 -15.61 6.37
C ILE A 48 6.52 -16.85 6.30
N CYS A 49 6.62 -17.44 5.11
CA CYS A 49 7.39 -18.63 4.84
C CYS A 49 8.09 -18.52 3.48
N ASP A 50 9.34 -18.95 3.41
CA ASP A 50 10.13 -18.97 2.17
C ASP A 50 10.10 -17.65 1.38
N GLY A 51 10.22 -16.53 2.08
CA GLY A 51 10.21 -15.20 1.48
C GLY A 51 8.85 -14.77 0.92
N LYS A 52 7.77 -15.41 1.34
CA LYS A 52 6.39 -15.11 0.91
C LYS A 52 5.48 -14.85 2.10
N LEU A 53 4.58 -13.89 1.93
CA LEU A 53 3.52 -13.56 2.88
C LEU A 53 2.19 -14.15 2.41
N SER A 54 1.60 -15.00 3.26
CA SER A 54 0.23 -15.52 3.08
C SER A 54 -0.77 -14.61 3.79
N VAL A 55 -1.70 -14.02 3.05
CA VAL A 55 -2.69 -13.09 3.61
C VAL A 55 -4.07 -13.70 3.60
N LYS A 56 -4.66 -13.82 4.79
CA LYS A 56 -6.09 -14.13 4.95
C LYS A 56 -6.88 -12.83 4.79
N ARG A 57 -7.46 -12.64 3.61
CA ARG A 57 -8.22 -11.43 3.30
C ARG A 57 -9.57 -11.41 4.02
N LEU A 58 -9.97 -10.21 4.45
CA LEU A 58 -11.28 -9.96 5.07
C LEU A 58 -12.37 -9.66 4.04
N LYS A 59 -13.62 -9.63 4.50
CA LYS A 59 -14.79 -9.20 3.70
C LYS A 59 -14.99 -9.99 2.40
N LYS A 60 -14.94 -11.33 2.47
CA LYS A 60 -15.13 -12.21 1.31
C LYS A 60 -14.09 -12.05 0.18
N SER A 61 -12.96 -11.39 0.42
CA SER A 61 -11.84 -11.36 -0.53
C SER A 61 -11.13 -12.72 -0.58
N ARG A 62 -10.45 -13.02 -1.69
CA ARG A 62 -9.65 -14.25 -1.83
C ARG A 62 -8.37 -14.12 -1.00
N ALA A 63 -7.92 -15.23 -0.39
CA ALA A 63 -6.58 -15.27 0.19
C ALA A 63 -5.53 -15.02 -0.90
N THR A 64 -4.45 -14.35 -0.54
CA THR A 64 -3.37 -14.02 -1.48
C THR A 64 -2.03 -14.47 -0.92
N LEU A 65 -1.12 -14.88 -1.82
CA LEU A 65 0.27 -15.22 -1.51
C LEU A 65 1.17 -14.25 -2.26
N HIS A 66 2.02 -13.53 -1.55
CA HIS A 66 2.87 -12.49 -2.11
C HIS A 66 4.34 -12.76 -1.81
N ALA A 67 5.20 -12.65 -2.81
CA ALA A 67 6.64 -12.58 -2.57
C ALA A 67 6.97 -11.28 -1.83
N LEU A 68 7.83 -11.37 -0.82
CA LEU A 68 8.36 -10.20 -0.13
C LEU A 68 9.41 -9.52 -1.01
N ARG A 69 9.44 -8.21 -0.95
CA ARG A 69 10.42 -7.39 -1.66
C ARG A 69 11.67 -7.25 -0.79
N THR A 70 12.71 -7.97 -1.15
CA THR A 70 14.03 -7.93 -0.51
C THR A 70 15.10 -7.54 -1.53
N ASP A 71 16.28 -7.20 -1.08
CA ASP A 71 17.42 -6.83 -1.95
C ASP A 71 17.16 -5.63 -2.87
N CYS A 72 16.47 -4.63 -2.32
CA CYS A 72 16.11 -3.42 -3.04
C CYS A 72 16.47 -2.15 -2.25
N ASP A 73 15.99 -0.99 -2.70
CA ASP A 73 16.11 0.26 -1.98
C ASP A 73 15.67 0.11 -0.52
N LEU A 74 16.56 0.50 0.40
CA LEU A 74 16.36 0.41 1.86
C LEU A 74 15.03 0.99 2.35
N LEU A 75 14.43 1.91 1.59
CA LEU A 75 13.16 2.55 1.95
C LEU A 75 11.96 1.62 1.72
N PHE A 76 12.06 0.71 0.77
CA PHE A 76 11.00 -0.22 0.38
C PHE A 76 11.41 -1.69 0.51
N ASP A 77 12.40 -1.98 1.35
CA ASP A 77 12.91 -3.32 1.65
C ASP A 77 12.13 -3.95 2.80
N GLU A 78 11.62 -5.17 2.58
CA GLU A 78 10.87 -5.95 3.56
C GLU A 78 11.74 -6.98 4.32
N SER A 79 13.06 -6.96 4.15
CA SER A 79 13.97 -7.85 4.91
C SER A 79 13.77 -7.75 6.44
N PRO A 80 13.51 -6.57 7.03
CA PRO A 80 13.21 -6.47 8.46
C PRO A 80 11.96 -7.26 8.89
N LEU A 81 10.99 -7.45 8.00
CA LEU A 81 9.81 -8.27 8.27
C LEU A 81 10.17 -9.76 8.43
N LEU A 82 11.12 -10.26 7.65
CA LEU A 82 11.60 -11.65 7.77
C LEU A 82 12.23 -11.89 9.13
N GLU A 83 13.05 -10.99 9.62
CA GLU A 83 13.70 -11.11 10.93
C GLU A 83 12.67 -11.01 12.06
N LEU A 84 11.70 -10.11 11.94
CA LEU A 84 10.62 -9.99 12.90
C LEU A 84 9.77 -11.28 12.97
N ALA A 85 9.48 -11.90 11.81
CA ALA A 85 8.72 -13.14 11.71
C ALA A 85 9.44 -14.33 12.35
N LYS A 86 10.74 -14.47 12.12
CA LYS A 86 11.57 -15.52 12.74
C LYS A 86 11.57 -15.42 14.27
N SER A 87 11.62 -14.20 14.78
CA SER A 87 11.65 -13.95 16.23
C SER A 87 10.28 -14.14 16.89
N ASN A 88 9.18 -14.05 16.14
CA ASN A 88 7.80 -14.04 16.66
C ASN A 88 6.86 -14.93 15.82
N PRO A 89 7.10 -16.25 15.73
CA PRO A 89 6.38 -17.10 14.79
C PRO A 89 4.87 -17.17 15.04
N ASP A 90 4.44 -17.21 16.29
CA ASP A 90 3.04 -17.47 16.66
C ASP A 90 2.25 -16.25 17.12
N THR A 91 2.91 -15.10 17.24
CA THR A 91 2.29 -13.86 17.70
C THR A 91 2.04 -12.90 16.56
N GLU A 92 1.13 -11.97 16.76
CA GLU A 92 0.92 -10.84 15.86
C GLU A 92 2.16 -9.96 15.83
N LEU A 93 2.66 -9.64 14.62
CA LEU A 93 3.90 -8.87 14.46
C LEU A 93 3.71 -7.39 14.79
N PHE A 94 2.48 -6.91 14.72
CA PHE A 94 2.12 -5.50 14.94
C PHE A 94 1.02 -5.40 16.00
N PRO A 95 1.35 -5.45 17.31
CA PRO A 95 0.38 -5.58 18.41
C PRO A 95 -0.31 -4.24 18.73
N TRP A 96 -0.88 -3.59 17.73
CA TRP A 96 -1.55 -2.32 17.87
C TRP A 96 -3.04 -2.37 17.52
N SER A 97 -3.78 -1.37 17.97
CA SER A 97 -5.16 -1.19 17.54
C SER A 97 -5.26 -0.46 16.19
N ARG A 98 -6.40 -0.61 15.53
CA ARG A 98 -6.71 0.16 14.31
C ARG A 98 -6.69 1.66 14.55
N GLN A 99 -7.22 2.09 15.72
CA GLN A 99 -7.25 3.50 16.13
C GLN A 99 -5.84 4.06 16.29
N TYR A 100 -4.94 3.28 16.90
CA TYR A 100 -3.55 3.67 17.02
C TYR A 100 -2.89 3.87 15.65
N MET A 101 -3.08 2.93 14.73
CA MET A 101 -2.52 3.05 13.37
C MET A 101 -3.12 4.21 12.56
N ASP A 102 -4.37 4.58 12.83
CA ASP A 102 -4.97 5.78 12.23
C ASP A 102 -4.30 7.06 12.73
N VAL A 103 -3.96 7.14 14.02
CA VAL A 103 -3.17 8.24 14.59
C VAL A 103 -1.76 8.27 14.00
N VAL A 104 -1.11 7.11 13.91
CA VAL A 104 0.26 6.96 13.36
C VAL A 104 0.34 7.49 11.94
N ILE A 105 -0.55 7.02 11.05
CA ILE A 105 -0.49 7.45 9.64
C ILE A 105 -0.83 8.93 9.47
N LYS A 106 -1.78 9.46 10.24
CA LYS A 106 -2.10 10.90 10.23
C LYS A 106 -0.91 11.75 10.63
N ARG A 107 -0.22 11.36 11.70
CA ARG A 107 0.99 12.04 12.18
C ARG A 107 2.09 12.05 11.13
N TYR A 108 2.47 10.90 10.61
CA TYR A 108 3.57 10.80 9.65
C TYR A 108 3.24 11.42 8.30
N SER A 109 2.00 11.29 7.85
CA SER A 109 1.54 11.96 6.62
C SER A 109 1.56 13.49 6.77
N ALA A 110 1.26 14.01 7.95
CA ALA A 110 1.36 15.45 8.23
C ALA A 110 2.82 15.92 8.17
N LEU A 111 3.74 15.20 8.82
CA LEU A 111 5.18 15.48 8.79
C LEU A 111 5.76 15.39 7.37
N ALA A 112 5.24 14.47 6.56
CA ALA A 112 5.65 14.30 5.15
C ALA A 112 5.02 15.35 4.20
N GLY A 113 4.24 16.30 4.71
CA GLY A 113 3.59 17.33 3.89
C GLY A 113 2.50 16.78 2.97
N ILE A 114 1.85 15.68 3.33
CA ILE A 114 0.78 15.07 2.55
C ILE A 114 -0.56 15.77 2.83
N HIS A 115 -1.36 15.97 1.80
CA HIS A 115 -2.66 16.63 1.92
C HIS A 115 -3.59 15.91 2.92
N PRO A 116 -4.35 16.63 3.78
CA PRO A 116 -5.20 16.02 4.81
C PRO A 116 -6.17 14.95 4.32
N ALA A 117 -6.76 15.10 3.13
CA ALA A 117 -7.67 14.13 2.54
C ALA A 117 -7.03 12.74 2.31
N LYS A 118 -5.70 12.66 2.22
CA LYS A 118 -4.94 11.43 2.00
C LYS A 118 -4.38 10.80 3.29
N ARG A 119 -4.63 11.40 4.47
CA ARG A 119 -4.02 10.99 5.74
C ARG A 119 -4.84 9.90 6.45
N HIS A 120 -5.07 8.77 5.80
CA HIS A 120 -5.75 7.61 6.40
C HIS A 120 -5.17 6.30 5.86
N TYR A 121 -5.24 5.22 6.66
CA TYR A 121 -4.53 3.97 6.33
C TYR A 121 -4.97 3.36 4.99
N HIS A 122 -6.24 3.47 4.67
CA HIS A 122 -6.79 2.85 3.45
C HIS A 122 -6.20 3.45 2.15
N VAL A 123 -5.65 4.66 2.23
CA VAL A 123 -5.00 5.31 1.09
C VAL A 123 -3.78 4.52 0.59
N LEU A 124 -3.06 3.80 1.48
CA LEU A 124 -1.93 2.95 1.09
C LEU A 124 -2.39 1.87 0.09
N LYS A 125 -3.51 1.21 0.39
CA LYS A 125 -4.10 0.22 -0.51
C LYS A 125 -4.53 0.84 -1.85
N HIS A 126 -5.12 2.02 -1.83
CA HIS A 126 -5.50 2.71 -3.06
C HIS A 126 -4.27 3.08 -3.89
N SER A 127 -3.21 3.57 -3.23
CA SER A 127 -1.98 3.98 -3.89
C SER A 127 -1.32 2.83 -4.64
N ILE A 128 -1.16 1.66 -4.02
CA ILE A 128 -0.54 0.52 -4.71
C ILE A 128 -1.38 0.04 -5.89
N CYS A 129 -2.72 0.08 -5.79
CA CYS A 129 -3.59 -0.29 -6.91
C CYS A 129 -3.44 0.67 -8.10
N VAL A 130 -3.36 1.98 -7.83
CA VAL A 130 -3.14 2.99 -8.89
C VAL A 130 -1.76 2.83 -9.50
N LEU A 131 -0.71 2.64 -8.69
CA LEU A 131 0.65 2.42 -9.18
C LEU A 131 0.76 1.16 -10.03
N LEU A 132 0.16 0.05 -9.60
CA LEU A 132 0.11 -1.18 -10.39
C LEU A 132 -0.62 -0.98 -11.72
N TRP A 133 -1.72 -0.22 -11.71
CA TRP A 133 -2.42 0.12 -12.94
C TRP A 133 -1.54 0.95 -13.89
N GLN A 134 -0.86 1.96 -13.37
CA GLN A 134 0.02 2.82 -14.17
C GLN A 134 1.18 2.05 -14.83
N GLU A 135 1.68 1.00 -14.16
CA GLU A 135 2.77 0.17 -14.67
C GLU A 135 2.31 -0.94 -15.62
N THR A 136 1.21 -1.60 -15.29
CA THR A 136 0.83 -2.86 -15.98
C THR A 136 -0.33 -2.71 -16.93
N HIS A 137 -1.22 -1.75 -16.70
CA HIS A 137 -2.52 -1.61 -17.37
C HIS A 137 -3.36 -2.91 -17.33
N ASP A 138 -3.10 -3.80 -16.35
CA ASP A 138 -3.77 -5.08 -16.16
C ASP A 138 -4.65 -5.09 -14.91
N LEU A 139 -5.97 -5.06 -15.15
CA LEU A 139 -6.98 -5.14 -14.10
C LEU A 139 -6.96 -6.47 -13.34
N ASN A 140 -6.67 -7.56 -14.04
CA ASN A 140 -6.67 -8.88 -13.41
C ASN A 140 -5.49 -8.99 -12.44
N ALA A 141 -4.31 -8.49 -12.83
CA ALA A 141 -3.15 -8.44 -11.94
C ALA A 141 -3.45 -7.65 -10.67
N ILE A 142 -4.12 -6.49 -10.77
CA ILE A 142 -4.51 -5.71 -9.59
C ILE A 142 -5.54 -6.46 -8.76
N GLN A 143 -6.57 -7.04 -9.40
CA GLN A 143 -7.63 -7.78 -8.73
C GLN A 143 -7.07 -8.95 -7.92
N ASP A 144 -6.16 -9.72 -8.51
CA ASP A 144 -5.51 -10.86 -7.87
C ASP A 144 -4.59 -10.39 -6.74
N HIS A 145 -3.82 -9.33 -6.95
CA HIS A 145 -2.94 -8.76 -5.94
C HIS A 145 -3.69 -8.33 -4.68
N VAL A 146 -4.81 -7.63 -4.80
CA VAL A 146 -5.59 -7.17 -3.63
C VAL A 146 -6.67 -8.15 -3.18
N GLY A 147 -6.81 -9.29 -3.85
CA GLY A 147 -7.78 -10.34 -3.53
C GLY A 147 -9.24 -9.95 -3.77
N HIS A 148 -9.52 -9.05 -4.69
CA HIS A 148 -10.90 -8.66 -5.01
C HIS A 148 -11.63 -9.78 -5.76
N ARG A 149 -12.85 -10.11 -5.33
CA ARG A 149 -13.71 -11.08 -6.04
C ARG A 149 -14.46 -10.48 -7.21
N SER A 150 -14.64 -9.17 -7.23
CA SER A 150 -15.39 -8.46 -8.28
C SER A 150 -14.51 -7.40 -8.93
N SER A 151 -14.52 -7.37 -10.24
CA SER A 151 -13.85 -6.35 -11.06
C SER A 151 -14.39 -4.94 -10.80
N SER A 152 -15.66 -4.81 -10.41
CA SER A 152 -16.25 -3.49 -10.09
C SER A 152 -15.50 -2.77 -8.98
N SER A 153 -14.97 -3.50 -7.99
CA SER A 153 -14.14 -2.92 -6.92
C SER A 153 -12.76 -2.44 -7.44
N THR A 154 -12.28 -2.99 -8.53
CA THR A 154 -11.00 -2.65 -9.15
C THR A 154 -11.16 -1.52 -10.18
N LEU A 155 -12.30 -1.44 -10.89
CA LEU A 155 -12.59 -0.39 -11.86
C LEU A 155 -12.57 1.04 -11.28
N VAL A 156 -12.76 1.19 -9.98
CA VAL A 156 -12.68 2.48 -9.30
C VAL A 156 -11.28 3.11 -9.45
N TYR A 157 -10.23 2.28 -9.48
CA TYR A 157 -8.84 2.75 -9.65
C TYR A 157 -8.57 3.28 -11.06
N LEU A 158 -9.16 2.66 -12.07
CA LEU A 158 -9.11 3.12 -13.48
C LEU A 158 -9.69 4.52 -13.65
N ARG A 159 -10.84 4.76 -13.03
CA ARG A 159 -11.52 6.05 -13.15
C ARG A 159 -10.72 7.19 -12.50
N ALA A 160 -10.03 6.92 -11.40
CA ALA A 160 -9.18 7.90 -10.74
C ALA A 160 -7.99 8.31 -11.63
N ASP A 161 -7.28 7.33 -12.19
CA ASP A 161 -6.14 7.55 -13.09
C ASP A 161 -6.57 8.20 -14.43
N ALA A 162 -7.69 7.74 -15.01
CA ALA A 162 -8.21 8.28 -16.28
C ALA A 162 -8.60 9.75 -16.17
N ALA A 163 -9.20 10.17 -15.05
CA ALA A 163 -9.58 11.57 -14.84
C ALA A 163 -8.36 12.48 -14.76
N GLU A 164 -7.30 12.06 -14.05
CA GLU A 164 -6.05 12.81 -13.94
C GLU A 164 -5.31 12.90 -15.28
N LYS A 165 -5.20 11.79 -16.00
CA LYS A 165 -4.60 11.73 -17.34
C LYS A 165 -5.37 12.59 -18.35
N ALA A 166 -6.69 12.56 -18.33
CA ALA A 166 -7.50 13.38 -19.24
C ALA A 166 -7.24 14.86 -19.02
N GLN A 167 -7.19 15.32 -17.75
CA GLN A 167 -6.91 16.72 -17.44
C GLN A 167 -5.49 17.13 -17.87
N SER A 168 -4.47 16.32 -17.60
CA SER A 168 -3.10 16.61 -18.00
C SER A 168 -2.94 16.60 -19.53
N THR A 169 -3.60 15.68 -20.21
CA THR A 169 -3.59 15.62 -21.68
C THR A 169 -4.24 16.85 -22.30
N ILE A 170 -5.40 17.27 -21.81
CA ILE A 170 -6.10 18.48 -22.29
C ILE A 170 -5.24 19.73 -22.06
N ALA A 171 -4.60 19.83 -20.89
CA ALA A 171 -3.72 20.96 -20.58
C ALA A 171 -2.48 21.03 -21.48
N GLY A 172 -2.02 19.90 -22.02
CA GLY A 172 -0.88 19.80 -22.94
C GLY A 172 -1.26 19.88 -24.43
N MET A 173 -2.55 19.88 -24.77
CA MET A 173 -2.99 19.99 -26.18
C MET A 173 -2.74 21.38 -26.74
N SER A 174 -2.02 21.47 -27.83
CA SER A 174 -1.93 22.70 -28.64
C SER A 174 -2.93 22.62 -29.79
N PHE A 175 -3.87 23.53 -29.81
CA PHE A 175 -4.82 23.69 -30.92
C PHE A 175 -4.25 24.76 -31.87
N ASN A 176 -3.54 24.34 -32.91
CA ASN A 176 -3.15 25.28 -33.96
C ASN A 176 -4.40 25.63 -34.78
N ALA A 177 -4.94 26.82 -34.56
CA ALA A 177 -5.86 27.45 -35.49
C ALA A 177 -5.05 27.90 -36.71
N GLY A 178 -5.10 27.09 -37.79
CA GLY A 178 -4.54 27.46 -39.10
C GLY A 178 -5.31 28.62 -39.75
#